data_7b75d6554a8acf20f9e0b232cc6b8c60
#
_entry.id   7b75d6554a8acf20f9e0b232cc6b8c60
#
_cell.length_a   1.000
_cell.length_b   1.000
_cell.length_c   1.000
_cell.angle_alpha   90.00
_cell.angle_beta   90.00
_cell.angle_gamma   90.00
#
_symmetry.space_group_name_H-M   'P 1'
#
loop_
_entity.id
_entity.type
_entity.pdbx_description
1 polymer ?
#
loop_
_entity_poly.entity_id
_entity_poly.type
_entity_poly.pdbx_seq_one_letter_code
_entity_poly.pdbx_strand_id
1 'polypeptide(L)'
;MKKSDQVSPYFLYDLDKIRVFIELSDRHWKEESIKYTEADLETDEATCWDRYKYRSDLSAHFESIFPQYQKQSYLVMLVSLFEDYMNQICHSLHFEKELCCKLQDYKGSGIERAKKYLRKVALINVPTGTEFWKLIIDARDIRNIVAHNAGHIDEELHKNHFRIVASNEHLDSEKFARVHLDIKQEFLFQLIESMENFAKEIDVNIKNS
;
A
#
# COMPACT_ATOMS: atom_id res chain seq x y z
N MET A 1 9.26 11.45 -28.52
CA MET A 1 9.06 10.57 -27.36
C MET A 1 7.58 10.58 -27.06
N LYS A 2 6.92 9.43 -27.08
CA LYS A 2 5.49 9.30 -26.79
C LYS A 2 5.24 9.64 -25.32
N LYS A 3 4.08 10.21 -24.99
CA LYS A 3 3.73 10.52 -23.59
C LYS A 3 3.65 9.25 -22.73
N SER A 4 3.19 8.14 -23.30
CA SER A 4 3.16 6.83 -22.66
C SER A 4 4.55 6.35 -22.21
N ASP A 5 5.61 6.67 -22.97
CA ASP A 5 6.98 6.30 -22.62
C ASP A 5 7.50 7.00 -21.34
N GLN A 6 6.82 8.04 -20.86
CA GLN A 6 7.21 8.80 -19.67
C GLN A 6 6.46 8.42 -18.41
N VAL A 7 5.33 7.71 -18.54
CA VAL A 7 4.45 7.41 -17.39
C VAL A 7 5.14 6.46 -16.42
N SER A 8 5.68 5.35 -16.92
CA SER A 8 6.34 4.35 -16.08
C SER A 8 7.60 4.86 -15.38
N PRO A 9 8.51 5.62 -16.01
CA PRO A 9 9.67 6.19 -15.31
C PRO A 9 9.31 7.08 -14.12
N TYR A 10 8.27 7.91 -14.22
CA TYR A 10 7.82 8.73 -13.08
C TYR A 10 7.22 7.88 -11.97
N PHE A 11 6.41 6.90 -12.31
CA PHE A 11 5.83 5.97 -11.35
C PHE A 11 6.92 5.17 -10.60
N LEU A 12 7.91 4.63 -11.31
CA LEU A 12 9.03 3.89 -10.72
C LEU A 12 9.87 4.78 -9.80
N TYR A 13 10.10 6.04 -10.18
CA TYR A 13 10.79 7.01 -9.35
C TYR A 13 10.02 7.32 -8.05
N ASP A 14 8.69 7.43 -8.11
CA ASP A 14 7.87 7.65 -6.92
C ASP A 14 7.83 6.40 -6.01
N LEU A 15 7.82 5.19 -6.58
CA LEU A 15 7.95 3.95 -5.81
C LEU A 15 9.28 3.88 -5.06
N ASP A 16 10.40 4.26 -5.70
CA ASP A 16 11.71 4.30 -5.07
C ASP A 16 11.77 5.28 -3.89
N LYS A 17 11.21 6.48 -4.04
CA LYS A 17 11.07 7.44 -2.93
C LYS A 17 10.28 6.88 -1.75
N ILE A 18 9.16 6.20 -2.02
CA ILE A 18 8.35 5.59 -0.97
C ILE A 18 9.14 4.48 -0.28
N ARG A 19 9.89 3.65 -1.02
CA ARG A 19 10.78 2.63 -0.47
C ARG A 19 11.76 3.22 0.53
N VAL A 20 12.49 4.26 0.12
CA VAL A 20 13.44 4.97 1.00
C VAL A 20 12.73 5.56 2.22
N PHE A 21 11.53 6.13 2.04
CA PHE A 21 10.77 6.72 3.14
C PHE A 21 10.31 5.67 4.16
N ILE A 22 9.90 4.48 3.72
CA ILE A 22 9.56 3.35 4.59
C ILE A 22 10.78 2.94 5.43
N GLU A 23 11.96 2.78 4.81
CA GLU A 23 13.20 2.41 5.50
C GLU A 23 13.63 3.43 6.55
N LEU A 24 13.60 4.72 6.21
CA LEU A 24 13.96 5.81 7.11
C LEU A 24 13.00 5.91 8.30
N SER A 25 11.71 5.72 8.06
CA SER A 25 10.69 5.79 9.10
C SER A 25 10.79 4.61 10.09
N ASP A 26 11.02 3.41 9.60
CA ASP A 26 11.21 2.23 10.46
C ASP A 26 12.42 2.41 11.39
N ARG A 27 13.51 2.96 10.84
CA ARG A 27 14.69 3.31 11.64
C ARG A 27 14.37 4.35 12.71
N HIS A 28 13.65 5.41 12.33
CA HIS A 28 13.27 6.48 13.24
C HIS A 28 12.45 5.95 14.43
N TRP A 29 11.43 5.12 14.16
CA TRP A 29 10.60 4.57 15.22
C TRP A 29 11.38 3.67 16.18
N LYS A 30 12.31 2.86 15.66
CA LYS A 30 13.21 2.04 16.50
C LYS A 30 14.11 2.91 17.39
N GLU A 31 14.68 3.97 16.84
CA GLU A 31 15.52 4.91 17.62
C GLU A 31 14.72 5.63 18.71
N GLU A 32 13.51 6.08 18.39
CA GLU A 32 12.65 6.73 19.39
C GLU A 32 12.19 5.76 20.48
N SER A 33 11.82 4.53 20.15
CA SER A 33 11.46 3.49 21.13
C SER A 33 12.59 3.25 22.12
N ILE A 34 13.84 3.13 21.66
CA ILE A 34 15.02 2.95 22.53
C ILE A 34 15.19 4.14 23.49
N LYS A 35 15.11 5.37 22.99
CA LYS A 35 15.25 6.58 23.83
C LYS A 35 14.23 6.63 24.96
N TYR A 36 12.98 6.24 24.68
CA TYR A 36 11.93 6.24 25.70
C TYR A 36 12.11 5.10 26.71
N THR A 37 12.60 3.95 26.28
CA THR A 37 12.91 2.81 27.16
C THR A 37 14.09 3.13 28.09
N GLU A 38 15.15 3.74 27.58
CA GLU A 38 16.33 4.14 28.38
C GLU A 38 15.99 5.25 29.40
N ALA A 39 15.17 6.23 29.00
CA ALA A 39 14.73 7.30 29.90
C ALA A 39 13.87 6.77 31.07
N ASP A 40 13.16 5.66 30.90
CA ASP A 40 12.41 5.02 31.99
C ASP A 40 13.30 4.34 33.03
N LEU A 41 14.51 3.94 32.67
CA LEU A 41 15.48 3.31 33.60
C LEU A 41 16.20 4.35 34.49
N GLU A 42 16.24 5.61 34.09
CA GLU A 42 16.96 6.68 34.83
C GLU A 42 16.07 7.47 35.81
N THR A 43 14.76 7.20 35.86
CA THR A 43 13.85 7.96 36.73
C THR A 43 13.67 7.32 38.10
N ASP A 44 14.03 8.11 39.12
CA ASP A 44 13.92 7.79 40.55
C ASP A 44 12.50 7.34 40.94
N GLU A 45 12.39 6.27 41.73
CA GLU A 45 11.15 5.56 42.11
C GLU A 45 10.08 6.41 42.82
N ALA A 46 10.41 7.62 43.23
CA ALA A 46 9.59 8.37 44.22
C ALA A 46 8.45 9.23 43.65
N THR A 47 8.31 9.36 42.34
CA THR A 47 7.37 10.37 41.81
C THR A 47 6.40 9.89 40.78
N CYS A 48 5.95 8.59 40.76
CA CYS A 48 5.01 8.53 39.77
C CYS A 48 4.42 7.29 39.20
N TRP A 49 3.45 6.73 39.83
CA TRP A 49 2.49 5.82 39.17
C TRP A 49 1.86 6.48 37.94
N ASP A 50 1.51 7.75 37.94
CA ASP A 50 0.91 8.43 36.79
C ASP A 50 1.90 8.70 35.65
N ARG A 51 3.14 9.07 35.97
CA ARG A 51 4.20 9.24 34.98
C ARG A 51 4.68 7.90 34.42
N TYR A 52 4.80 6.87 35.24
CA TYR A 52 5.18 5.52 34.82
C TYR A 52 4.15 4.95 33.83
N LYS A 53 2.86 5.06 34.18
CA LYS A 53 1.78 4.62 33.30
C LYS A 53 1.78 5.36 31.96
N TYR A 54 1.94 6.68 31.98
CA TYR A 54 2.00 7.48 30.76
C TYR A 54 3.24 7.16 29.90
N ARG A 55 4.39 6.91 30.50
CA ARG A 55 5.64 6.58 29.79
C ARG A 55 5.65 5.15 29.27
N SER A 56 5.17 4.19 30.02
CA SER A 56 5.02 2.80 29.52
C SER A 56 4.04 2.75 28.33
N ASP A 57 2.97 3.54 28.41
CA ASP A 57 2.04 3.70 27.29
C ASP A 57 2.73 4.37 26.08
N LEU A 58 3.61 5.36 26.29
CA LEU A 58 4.38 5.99 25.21
C LEU A 58 5.39 5.03 24.57
N SER A 59 6.14 4.26 25.36
CA SER A 59 7.06 3.25 24.79
C SER A 59 6.33 2.29 23.87
N ALA A 60 5.20 1.73 24.31
CA ALA A 60 4.36 0.86 23.49
C ALA A 60 3.82 1.57 22.22
N HIS A 61 3.54 2.87 22.30
CA HIS A 61 3.11 3.63 21.13
C HIS A 61 4.22 3.75 20.07
N PHE A 62 5.46 4.04 20.49
CA PHE A 62 6.59 4.12 19.57
C PHE A 62 7.03 2.75 19.05
N GLU A 63 6.87 1.70 19.84
CA GLU A 63 7.27 0.35 19.46
C GLU A 63 6.29 -0.28 18.46
N SER A 64 4.99 -0.08 18.61
CA SER A 64 3.99 -0.79 17.81
C SER A 64 2.92 0.11 17.18
N ILE A 65 2.27 1.01 17.92
CA ILE A 65 1.05 1.69 17.46
C ILE A 65 1.35 2.69 16.33
N PHE A 66 2.31 3.61 16.54
CA PHE A 66 2.67 4.61 15.53
C PHE A 66 3.28 3.99 14.26
N PRO A 67 4.21 3.01 14.37
CA PRO A 67 4.67 2.26 13.21
C PRO A 67 3.55 1.61 12.41
N GLN A 68 2.53 1.06 13.07
CA GLN A 68 1.40 0.45 12.37
C GLN A 68 0.54 1.47 11.64
N TYR A 69 0.20 2.59 12.26
CA TYR A 69 -0.53 3.67 11.57
C TYR A 69 0.23 4.20 10.36
N GLN A 70 1.56 4.28 10.46
CA GLN A 70 2.38 4.70 9.34
C GLN A 70 2.42 3.67 8.21
N LYS A 71 2.57 2.37 8.52
CA LYS A 71 2.53 1.30 7.51
C LYS A 71 1.18 1.23 6.82
N GLN A 72 0.08 1.40 7.56
CA GLN A 72 -1.26 1.51 6.97
C GLN A 72 -1.37 2.72 6.03
N SER A 73 -0.79 3.85 6.39
CA SER A 73 -0.74 5.05 5.54
C SER A 73 0.08 4.81 4.27
N TYR A 74 1.21 4.09 4.34
CA TYR A 74 1.99 3.68 3.17
C TYR A 74 1.20 2.76 2.24
N LEU A 75 0.45 1.81 2.79
CA LEU A 75 -0.42 0.95 1.97
C LEU A 75 -1.44 1.79 1.19
N VAL A 76 -2.10 2.74 1.86
CA VAL A 76 -3.06 3.65 1.21
C VAL A 76 -2.38 4.46 0.10
N MET A 77 -1.19 4.99 0.36
CA MET A 77 -0.43 5.79 -0.59
C MET A 77 0.01 4.96 -1.81
N LEU A 78 0.56 3.77 -1.60
CA LEU A 78 1.02 2.87 -2.67
C LEU A 78 -0.13 2.47 -3.60
N VAL A 79 -1.26 2.05 -3.04
CA VAL A 79 -2.42 1.65 -3.85
C VAL A 79 -3.00 2.85 -4.62
N SER A 80 -3.02 4.04 -4.01
CA SER A 80 -3.49 5.26 -4.68
C SER A 80 -2.54 5.69 -5.81
N LEU A 81 -1.23 5.57 -5.60
CA LEU A 81 -0.23 5.83 -6.63
C LEU A 81 -0.36 4.86 -7.81
N PHE A 82 -0.59 3.58 -7.54
CA PHE A 82 -0.81 2.59 -8.60
C PHE A 82 -2.11 2.85 -9.37
N GLU A 83 -3.18 3.26 -8.69
CA GLU A 83 -4.43 3.63 -9.35
C GLU A 83 -4.23 4.85 -10.26
N ASP A 84 -3.51 5.86 -9.81
CA ASP A 84 -3.17 7.03 -10.63
C ASP A 84 -2.30 6.66 -11.82
N TYR A 85 -1.28 5.82 -11.62
CA TYR A 85 -0.45 5.28 -12.68
C TYR A 85 -1.27 4.61 -13.80
N MET A 86 -2.20 3.73 -13.42
CA MET A 86 -3.10 3.07 -14.37
C MET A 86 -3.97 4.08 -15.13
N ASN A 87 -4.46 5.11 -14.44
CA ASN A 87 -5.23 6.18 -15.07
C ASN A 87 -4.39 7.01 -16.05
N GLN A 88 -3.16 7.32 -15.71
CA GLN A 88 -2.23 8.05 -16.57
C GLN A 88 -1.91 7.28 -17.86
N ILE A 89 -1.70 5.96 -17.78
CA ILE A 89 -1.55 5.11 -18.98
C ILE A 89 -2.79 5.21 -19.86
N CYS A 90 -3.99 5.09 -19.29
CA CYS A 90 -5.24 5.20 -20.04
C CYS A 90 -5.36 6.57 -20.75
N HIS A 91 -5.03 7.67 -20.07
CA HIS A 91 -5.06 9.00 -20.63
C HIS A 91 -4.02 9.18 -21.75
N SER A 92 -2.78 8.71 -21.55
CA SER A 92 -1.74 8.81 -22.58
C SER A 92 -2.14 8.05 -23.84
N LEU A 93 -2.61 6.80 -23.70
CA LEU A 93 -3.05 5.98 -24.84
C LEU A 93 -4.29 6.57 -25.53
N HIS A 94 -5.20 7.20 -24.79
CA HIS A 94 -6.35 7.89 -25.39
C HIS A 94 -5.90 8.95 -26.41
N PHE A 95 -4.93 9.78 -26.02
CA PHE A 95 -4.40 10.82 -26.91
C PHE A 95 -3.52 10.27 -28.03
N GLU A 96 -2.69 9.26 -27.77
CA GLU A 96 -1.75 8.72 -28.76
C GLU A 96 -2.41 7.90 -29.84
N LYS A 97 -3.45 7.15 -29.49
CA LYS A 97 -4.18 6.26 -30.39
C LYS A 97 -5.52 6.85 -30.84
N GLU A 98 -5.83 8.10 -30.49
CA GLU A 98 -7.10 8.78 -30.84
C GLU A 98 -8.32 7.91 -30.52
N LEU A 99 -8.34 7.31 -29.29
CA LEU A 99 -9.38 6.35 -28.93
C LEU A 99 -10.75 7.01 -28.83
N CYS A 100 -11.80 6.27 -29.22
CA CYS A 100 -13.18 6.76 -29.38
C CYS A 100 -13.86 7.25 -28.09
N CYS A 101 -13.41 6.81 -26.89
CA CYS A 101 -13.97 7.23 -25.62
C CYS A 101 -12.87 7.49 -24.58
N LYS A 102 -13.16 8.36 -23.60
CA LYS A 102 -12.28 8.66 -22.48
C LYS A 102 -12.47 7.64 -21.36
N LEU A 103 -11.46 7.50 -20.50
CA LEU A 103 -11.57 6.65 -19.31
C LEU A 103 -12.79 6.98 -18.43
N GLN A 104 -13.13 8.27 -18.33
CA GLN A 104 -14.24 8.76 -17.52
C GLN A 104 -15.63 8.31 -18.03
N ASP A 105 -15.73 8.06 -19.32
CA ASP A 105 -16.98 7.60 -19.96
C ASP A 105 -17.20 6.09 -19.75
N TYR A 106 -16.18 5.40 -19.21
CA TYR A 106 -16.23 3.95 -19.00
C TYR A 106 -16.71 3.62 -17.57
N LYS A 107 -17.71 2.70 -17.47
CA LYS A 107 -18.32 2.31 -16.20
C LYS A 107 -17.34 1.63 -15.25
N GLY A 108 -17.42 1.98 -13.97
CA GLY A 108 -16.62 1.44 -12.88
C GLY A 108 -15.78 2.50 -12.18
N SER A 109 -14.91 2.07 -11.30
CA SER A 109 -14.01 2.95 -10.53
C SER A 109 -12.64 2.29 -10.37
N GLY A 110 -11.64 3.11 -10.06
CA GLY A 110 -10.32 2.68 -9.67
C GLY A 110 -9.60 1.78 -10.68
N ILE A 111 -8.77 0.93 -10.15
CA ILE A 111 -7.94 -0.04 -10.91
C ILE A 111 -8.78 -0.90 -11.86
N GLU A 112 -9.98 -1.32 -11.44
CA GLU A 112 -10.85 -2.16 -12.26
C GLU A 112 -11.39 -1.43 -13.50
N ARG A 113 -11.69 -0.13 -13.39
CA ARG A 113 -12.10 0.68 -14.53
C ARG A 113 -10.94 0.84 -15.52
N ALA A 114 -9.76 1.20 -15.03
CA ALA A 114 -8.57 1.37 -15.86
C ALA A 114 -8.21 0.06 -16.57
N LYS A 115 -8.19 -1.07 -15.86
CA LYS A 115 -7.98 -2.40 -16.45
C LYS A 115 -8.95 -2.71 -17.58
N LYS A 116 -10.25 -2.48 -17.36
CA LYS A 116 -11.27 -2.74 -18.39
C LYS A 116 -11.10 -1.83 -19.61
N TYR A 117 -10.75 -0.56 -19.40
CA TYR A 117 -10.49 0.40 -20.45
C TYR A 117 -9.29 -0.03 -21.30
N LEU A 118 -8.16 -0.35 -20.66
CA LEU A 118 -6.96 -0.82 -21.34
C LEU A 118 -7.23 -2.03 -22.20
N ARG A 119 -7.96 -3.02 -21.68
CA ARG A 119 -8.25 -4.26 -22.41
C ARG A 119 -9.26 -4.11 -23.54
N LYS A 120 -10.32 -3.30 -23.34
CA LYS A 120 -11.46 -3.27 -24.26
C LYS A 120 -11.44 -2.09 -25.23
N VAL A 121 -10.82 -0.98 -24.84
CA VAL A 121 -10.76 0.25 -25.64
C VAL A 121 -9.37 0.43 -26.26
N ALA A 122 -8.33 0.35 -25.45
CA ALA A 122 -6.96 0.50 -25.93
C ALA A 122 -6.38 -0.79 -26.52
N LEU A 123 -7.06 -1.95 -26.34
CA LEU A 123 -6.65 -3.28 -26.80
C LEU A 123 -5.28 -3.73 -26.29
N ILE A 124 -4.92 -3.26 -25.09
CA ILE A 124 -3.68 -3.65 -24.40
C ILE A 124 -3.91 -4.92 -23.60
N ASN A 125 -2.98 -5.87 -23.69
CA ASN A 125 -2.96 -7.01 -22.81
C ASN A 125 -2.48 -6.59 -21.42
N VAL A 126 -3.39 -6.54 -20.43
CA VAL A 126 -3.06 -6.25 -19.03
C VAL A 126 -2.67 -7.55 -18.35
N PRO A 127 -1.50 -7.65 -17.66
CA PRO A 127 -0.95 -8.90 -17.11
C PRO A 127 -1.69 -9.36 -15.84
N THR A 128 -2.98 -9.70 -15.98
CA THR A 128 -3.87 -10.03 -14.86
C THR A 128 -3.75 -11.47 -14.35
N GLY A 129 -3.00 -12.32 -15.03
CA GLY A 129 -2.77 -13.73 -14.65
C GLY A 129 -1.51 -13.96 -13.82
N THR A 130 -0.86 -12.92 -13.34
CA THR A 130 0.42 -12.96 -12.66
C THR A 130 0.27 -12.88 -11.13
N GLU A 131 1.23 -13.42 -10.39
CA GLU A 131 1.26 -13.33 -8.92
C GLU A 131 1.39 -11.87 -8.44
N PHE A 132 2.17 -11.04 -9.14
CA PHE A 132 2.28 -9.64 -8.79
C PHE A 132 0.95 -8.87 -8.99
N TRP A 133 0.15 -9.20 -10.01
CA TRP A 133 -1.19 -8.63 -10.14
C TRP A 133 -2.10 -9.04 -9.00
N LYS A 134 -2.06 -10.31 -8.61
CA LYS A 134 -2.83 -10.83 -7.48
C LYS A 134 -2.49 -10.07 -6.20
N LEU A 135 -1.20 -9.90 -5.89
CA LEU A 135 -0.77 -9.16 -4.69
C LEU A 135 -1.25 -7.70 -4.71
N ILE A 136 -1.19 -7.01 -5.86
CA ILE A 136 -1.69 -5.64 -6.00
C ILE A 136 -3.21 -5.57 -5.72
N ILE A 137 -3.98 -6.54 -6.19
CA ILE A 137 -5.43 -6.58 -5.96
C ILE A 137 -5.74 -6.92 -4.50
N ASP A 138 -5.02 -7.85 -3.90
CA ASP A 138 -5.13 -8.17 -2.47
C ASP A 138 -4.79 -6.95 -1.61
N ALA A 139 -3.72 -6.22 -1.93
CA ALA A 139 -3.34 -4.97 -1.27
C ALA A 139 -4.42 -3.88 -1.40
N ARG A 140 -5.08 -3.75 -2.57
CA ARG A 140 -6.22 -2.84 -2.75
C ARG A 140 -7.38 -3.19 -1.81
N ASP A 141 -7.68 -4.47 -1.67
CA ASP A 141 -8.78 -4.92 -0.81
C ASP A 141 -8.46 -4.67 0.67
N ILE A 142 -7.23 -4.96 1.10
CA ILE A 142 -6.73 -4.61 2.45
C ILE A 142 -6.75 -3.09 2.68
N ARG A 143 -6.32 -2.27 1.70
CA ARG A 143 -6.37 -0.82 1.79
C ARG A 143 -7.79 -0.30 2.04
N ASN A 144 -8.81 -0.93 1.46
CA ASN A 144 -10.19 -0.53 1.68
C ASN A 144 -10.62 -0.71 3.14
N ILE A 145 -10.16 -1.76 3.83
CA ILE A 145 -10.38 -1.95 5.27
C ILE A 145 -9.68 -0.84 6.06
N VAL A 146 -8.42 -0.55 5.76
CA VAL A 146 -7.68 0.52 6.42
C VAL A 146 -8.41 1.86 6.27
N ALA A 147 -8.83 2.19 5.05
CA ALA A 147 -9.45 3.48 4.75
C ALA A 147 -10.87 3.65 5.34
N HIS A 148 -11.66 2.58 5.43
CA HIS A 148 -13.06 2.66 5.86
C HIS A 148 -13.30 2.19 7.28
N ASN A 149 -12.46 1.29 7.81
CA ASN A 149 -12.63 0.66 9.11
C ASN A 149 -11.44 0.90 10.06
N ALA A 150 -10.55 1.85 9.75
CA ALA A 150 -9.35 2.15 10.53
C ALA A 150 -8.50 0.88 10.83
N GLY A 151 -8.40 -0.04 9.88
CA GLY A 151 -7.66 -1.29 10.02
C GLY A 151 -8.37 -2.38 10.85
N HIS A 152 -9.61 -2.15 11.28
CA HIS A 152 -10.37 -3.19 11.99
C HIS A 152 -11.01 -4.18 11.02
N ILE A 153 -10.80 -5.47 11.26
CA ILE A 153 -11.37 -6.56 10.49
C ILE A 153 -12.46 -7.24 11.32
N ASP A 154 -13.67 -7.32 10.76
CA ASP A 154 -14.77 -8.09 11.30
C ASP A 154 -14.78 -9.48 10.66
N GLU A 155 -14.73 -10.55 11.47
CA GLU A 155 -14.64 -11.93 10.98
C GLU A 155 -15.84 -12.34 10.13
N GLU A 156 -17.03 -11.84 10.43
CA GLU A 156 -18.25 -12.21 9.71
C GLU A 156 -18.41 -11.40 8.43
N LEU A 157 -18.13 -10.10 8.47
CA LEU A 157 -18.32 -9.19 7.35
C LEU A 157 -17.16 -9.24 6.35
N HIS A 158 -15.95 -9.57 6.80
CA HIS A 158 -14.71 -9.45 6.01
C HIS A 158 -14.04 -10.81 5.71
N LYS A 159 -14.78 -11.88 5.48
CA LYS A 159 -14.24 -13.24 5.24
C LYS A 159 -13.15 -13.30 4.16
N ASN A 160 -13.30 -12.56 3.07
CA ASN A 160 -12.29 -12.54 2.01
C ASN A 160 -10.97 -11.91 2.49
N HIS A 161 -11.03 -10.89 3.32
CA HIS A 161 -9.86 -10.18 3.84
C HIS A 161 -9.12 -11.05 4.85
N PHE A 162 -9.83 -11.79 5.69
CA PHE A 162 -9.21 -12.82 6.56
C PHE A 162 -8.44 -13.85 5.76
N ARG A 163 -8.99 -14.30 4.62
CA ARG A 163 -8.28 -15.22 3.73
C ARG A 163 -7.02 -14.59 3.15
N ILE A 164 -7.05 -13.32 2.75
CA ILE A 164 -5.87 -12.59 2.24
C ILE A 164 -4.81 -12.51 3.35
N VAL A 165 -5.18 -12.08 4.56
CA VAL A 165 -4.26 -12.00 5.70
C VAL A 165 -3.67 -13.37 6.02
N ALA A 166 -4.48 -14.41 6.12
CA ALA A 166 -4.04 -15.77 6.41
C ALA A 166 -3.17 -16.40 5.31
N SER A 167 -3.26 -15.90 4.08
CA SER A 167 -2.46 -16.38 2.94
C SER A 167 -1.14 -15.66 2.73
N ASN A 168 -0.85 -14.61 3.51
CA ASN A 168 0.36 -13.81 3.37
C ASN A 168 1.09 -13.73 4.73
N GLU A 169 2.29 -14.29 4.80
CA GLU A 169 3.12 -14.33 6.02
C GLU A 169 3.56 -12.96 6.55
N HIS A 170 3.42 -11.91 5.73
CA HIS A 170 3.75 -10.54 6.09
C HIS A 170 2.54 -9.69 6.51
N LEU A 171 1.37 -10.32 6.61
CA LEU A 171 0.17 -9.75 7.20
C LEU A 171 -0.22 -10.59 8.42
N ASP A 172 -0.65 -9.93 9.48
CA ASP A 172 -1.13 -10.59 10.69
C ASP A 172 -2.39 -9.88 11.21
N SER A 173 -3.07 -10.53 12.14
CA SER A 173 -4.25 -9.97 12.79
C SER A 173 -4.20 -10.25 14.29
N GLU A 174 -3.99 -9.22 15.09
CA GLU A 174 -4.00 -9.33 16.54
C GLU A 174 -5.43 -9.28 17.09
N LYS A 175 -5.76 -10.25 17.95
CA LYS A 175 -7.04 -10.30 18.66
C LYS A 175 -6.93 -9.62 20.02
N PHE A 176 -7.24 -8.32 20.06
CA PHE A 176 -7.73 -7.69 21.29
C PHE A 176 -9.27 -7.69 21.30
N ALA A 177 -9.91 -6.67 21.85
CA ALA A 177 -11.37 -6.51 21.79
C ALA A 177 -11.93 -6.42 20.34
N ARG A 178 -11.06 -6.08 19.38
CA ARG A 178 -11.33 -6.11 17.94
C ARG A 178 -10.09 -6.66 17.22
N VAL A 179 -10.31 -7.36 16.11
CA VAL A 179 -9.20 -7.82 15.26
C VAL A 179 -8.59 -6.64 14.55
N HIS A 180 -7.33 -6.37 14.77
CA HIS A 180 -6.57 -5.30 14.14
C HIS A 180 -5.62 -5.87 13.10
N LEU A 181 -5.55 -5.24 11.94
CA LEU A 181 -4.62 -5.60 10.88
C LEU A 181 -3.20 -5.13 11.24
N ASP A 182 -2.28 -6.06 11.30
CA ASP A 182 -0.84 -5.78 11.38
C ASP A 182 -0.19 -5.95 10.00
N ILE A 183 0.53 -4.92 9.55
CA ILE A 183 1.25 -4.89 8.28
C ILE A 183 2.74 -4.89 8.58
N LYS A 184 3.45 -5.93 8.12
CA LYS A 184 4.90 -5.97 8.18
C LYS A 184 5.50 -5.14 7.05
N GLN A 185 6.70 -4.62 7.27
CA GLN A 185 7.43 -3.82 6.28
C GLN A 185 7.70 -4.60 4.99
N GLU A 186 7.95 -5.88 5.11
CA GLU A 186 8.19 -6.81 4.01
C GLU A 186 7.01 -6.89 3.04
N PHE A 187 5.77 -6.79 3.55
CA PHE A 187 4.58 -6.72 2.70
C PHE A 187 4.60 -5.49 1.79
N LEU A 188 4.97 -4.32 2.34
CA LEU A 188 5.05 -3.08 1.57
C LEU A 188 6.14 -3.17 0.49
N PHE A 189 7.29 -3.79 0.79
CA PHE A 189 8.35 -4.00 -0.19
C PHE A 189 7.97 -4.98 -1.28
N GLN A 190 7.31 -6.08 -0.95
CA GLN A 190 6.75 -7.02 -1.94
C GLN A 190 5.71 -6.34 -2.84
N LEU A 191 4.89 -5.45 -2.27
CA LEU A 191 3.92 -4.68 -3.04
C LEU A 191 4.60 -3.73 -4.02
N ILE A 192 5.64 -3.00 -3.59
CA ILE A 192 6.44 -2.13 -4.45
C ILE A 192 7.06 -2.94 -5.60
N GLU A 193 7.71 -4.08 -5.31
CA GLU A 193 8.30 -4.94 -6.33
C GLU A 193 7.24 -5.46 -7.32
N SER A 194 6.06 -5.82 -6.82
CA SER A 194 4.95 -6.26 -7.66
C SER A 194 4.47 -5.16 -8.60
N MET A 195 4.43 -3.92 -8.14
CA MET A 195 4.07 -2.75 -8.96
C MET A 195 5.15 -2.42 -10.00
N GLU A 196 6.43 -2.56 -9.64
CA GLU A 196 7.55 -2.41 -10.57
C GLU A 196 7.51 -3.47 -11.69
N ASN A 197 7.23 -4.73 -11.34
CA ASN A 197 7.11 -5.82 -12.31
C ASN A 197 5.90 -5.62 -13.23
N PHE A 198 4.77 -5.15 -12.67
CA PHE A 198 3.61 -4.77 -13.48
C PHE A 198 3.97 -3.67 -14.48
N ALA A 199 4.67 -2.61 -14.05
CA ALA A 199 5.05 -1.51 -14.90
C ALA A 199 5.96 -1.95 -16.07
N LYS A 200 6.92 -2.82 -15.80
CA LYS A 200 7.80 -3.39 -16.83
C LYS A 200 7.02 -4.19 -17.88
N GLU A 201 6.09 -5.03 -17.43
CA GLU A 201 5.32 -5.91 -18.32
C GLU A 201 4.27 -5.13 -19.13
N ILE A 202 3.58 -4.18 -18.53
CA ILE A 202 2.60 -3.36 -19.24
C ILE A 202 3.27 -2.49 -20.31
N ASP A 203 4.47 -1.97 -20.06
CA ASP A 203 5.25 -1.21 -21.04
C ASP A 203 5.63 -2.05 -22.26
N VAL A 204 6.00 -3.31 -22.07
CA VAL A 204 6.26 -4.26 -23.16
C VAL A 204 4.99 -4.49 -23.98
N ASN A 205 3.86 -4.68 -23.30
CA ASN A 205 2.58 -4.93 -23.98
C ASN A 205 2.07 -3.70 -24.74
N ILE A 206 2.33 -2.50 -24.24
CA ILE A 206 2.01 -1.23 -24.94
C ILE A 206 2.87 -1.07 -26.20
N LYS A 207 4.16 -1.37 -26.12
CA LYS A 207 5.08 -1.27 -27.29
C LYS A 207 4.75 -2.27 -28.39
N ASN A 208 4.18 -3.41 -28.04
CA ASN A 208 3.82 -4.47 -28.98
C ASN A 208 2.39 -4.33 -29.55
N SER A 209 1.66 -3.28 -29.20
CA SER A 209 0.27 -3.02 -29.61
C SER A 209 0.19 -1.85 -30.60
#